data_09df8251d065697cf3b5935f94d528b4
#
_entry.id   09df8251d065697cf3b5935f94d528b4
#
_cell.length_a   1.000
_cell.length_b   1.000
_cell.length_c   1.000
_cell.angle_alpha   90.00
_cell.angle_beta   90.00
_cell.angle_gamma   90.00
#
_symmetry.space_group_name_H-M   'P 1'
#
loop_
_entity.id
_entity.type
_entity.pdbx_description
1 polymer ?
#
loop_
_entity_poly.entity_id
_entity_poly.type
_entity_poly.pdbx_seq_one_letter_code
_entity_poly.pdbx_strand_id
1 'polypeptide(L)' 'MKYLIRLENTRTSRHEALLAFAPIPAGTVIGWGADEHSPDGIAYWTVTSCEEVAE' A
#
# COMPACT_ATOMS: atom_id res chain seq x y z
N MET A 1 -0.66 17.26 7.32
CA MET A 1 -1.22 16.04 7.92
C MET A 1 -0.52 14.84 7.30
N LYS A 2 -0.24 13.84 8.11
CA LYS A 2 0.41 12.61 7.64
C LYS A 2 -0.47 11.42 7.98
N TYR A 3 -0.41 10.42 7.13
CA TYR A 3 -1.18 9.19 7.30
C TYR A 3 -0.26 8.00 7.18
N LEU A 4 -0.38 7.05 8.11
CA LEU A 4 0.31 5.78 8.03
C LEU A 4 -0.57 4.82 7.25
N ILE A 5 -0.12 4.43 6.08
CA ILE A 5 -0.85 3.54 5.19
C ILE A 5 -0.21 2.18 5.27
N ARG A 6 -0.98 1.18 5.68
CA ARG A 6 -0.52 -0.21 5.72
C ARG A 6 -1.01 -0.93 4.49
N LEU A 7 -0.13 -1.71 3.89
CA LEU A 7 -0.35 -2.37 2.61
C LEU A 7 -0.08 -3.86 2.73
N GLU A 8 -0.81 -4.65 1.96
CA GLU A 8 -0.56 -6.07 1.83
C GLU A 8 -0.49 -6.45 0.35
N ASN A 9 0.58 -7.15 -0.02
CA ASN A 9 0.66 -7.78 -1.33
C ASN A 9 0.03 -9.16 -1.21
N THR A 10 -1.18 -9.32 -1.74
CA THR A 10 -1.95 -10.54 -1.57
C THR A 10 -1.32 -11.74 -2.27
N ARG A 11 -0.53 -11.50 -3.33
CA ARG A 11 0.14 -12.58 -4.04
C ARG A 11 1.30 -13.18 -3.23
N THR A 12 2.02 -12.34 -2.47
CA THR A 12 3.21 -12.78 -1.73
C THR A 12 3.01 -12.79 -0.22
N SER A 13 1.87 -12.31 0.27
CA SER A 13 1.56 -12.12 1.69
C SER A 13 2.55 -11.18 2.40
N ARG A 14 3.26 -10.35 1.66
CA ARG A 14 4.16 -9.37 2.24
C ARG A 14 3.37 -8.16 2.72
N HIS A 15 3.86 -7.55 3.80
CA HIS A 15 3.27 -6.36 4.39
C HIS A 15 4.27 -5.21 4.35
N GLU A 16 3.78 -4.04 4.01
CA GLU A 16 4.57 -2.82 3.98
C GLU A 16 3.77 -1.69 4.61
N ALA A 17 4.46 -0.61 4.96
CA ALA A 17 3.84 0.60 5.45
C ALA A 17 4.53 1.80 4.82
N LEU A 18 3.75 2.83 4.53
CA LEU A 18 4.31 4.08 4.01
C LEU A 18 3.61 5.26 4.66
N LEU A 19 4.26 6.42 4.60
CA LEU A 19 3.67 7.68 5.03
C LEU A 19 3.20 8.45 3.80
N ALA A 20 2.00 8.96 3.87
CA ALA A 20 1.40 9.74 2.79
C ALA A 20 0.85 11.05 3.35
N PHE A 21 0.68 12.04 2.49
CA PHE A 21 0.12 13.33 2.88
C PHE A 21 -1.37 13.44 2.59
N ALA A 22 -1.96 12.37 2.10
CA ALA A 22 -3.39 12.27 1.87
C ALA A 22 -3.89 10.89 2.29
N PRO A 23 -5.13 10.77 2.77
CA PRO A 23 -5.65 9.47 3.17
C PRO A 23 -5.95 8.60 1.95
N ILE A 24 -5.74 7.30 2.12
CA ILE A 24 -6.10 6.30 1.11
C ILE A 24 -7.00 5.27 1.81
N PRO A 25 -8.24 5.11 1.37
CA PRO A 25 -9.17 4.20 2.05
C PRO A 25 -8.73 2.74 2.00
N ALA A 26 -9.02 2.00 3.05
CA ALA A 26 -8.80 0.56 3.07
C ALA A 26 -9.57 -0.10 1.92
N GLY A 27 -8.96 -1.10 1.30
CA GLY A 27 -9.50 -1.76 0.13
C GLY A 27 -9.04 -1.19 -1.20
N THR A 28 -8.39 -0.01 -1.18
CA THR A 28 -7.81 0.58 -2.40
C THR A 28 -6.62 -0.25 -2.84
N VAL A 29 -6.50 -0.49 -4.14
CA VAL A 29 -5.36 -1.20 -4.72
C VAL A 29 -4.44 -0.17 -5.37
N ILE A 30 -3.15 -0.22 -5.02
CA ILE A 30 -2.16 0.68 -5.58
C ILE A 30 -1.01 -0.13 -6.19
N GLY A 31 -0.38 0.41 -7.22
CA GLY A 31 0.84 -0.15 -7.79
C GLY A 31 2.04 0.52 -7.16
N TRP A 32 2.94 -0.28 -6.58
CA TRP A 32 4.14 0.25 -5.92
C TRP A 32 5.26 -0.77 -5.97
N GLY A 33 6.28 -0.46 -6.74
CA GLY A 33 7.44 -1.31 -6.88
C GLY A 33 7.32 -2.30 -8.02
N ALA A 34 8.35 -3.13 -8.18
CA ALA A 34 8.44 -4.07 -9.26
C ALA A 34 8.06 -5.49 -8.81
N ASP A 35 7.40 -6.24 -9.69
CA ASP A 35 7.08 -7.64 -9.48
C ASP A 35 7.22 -8.38 -10.80
N GLU A 36 8.28 -9.18 -10.93
CA GLU A 36 8.57 -9.90 -12.16
C GLU A 36 7.52 -10.97 -12.50
N HIS A 37 6.71 -11.38 -11.53
CA HIS A 37 5.65 -12.35 -11.73
C HIS A 37 4.31 -11.72 -12.08
N SER A 38 4.24 -10.39 -12.10
CA SER A 38 3.04 -9.67 -12.51
C SER A 38 3.06 -9.50 -14.04
N PRO A 39 1.90 -9.57 -14.72
CA PRO A 39 1.84 -9.39 -16.17
C PRO A 39 2.43 -8.09 -16.70
N ASP A 40 2.33 -7.02 -15.90
CA ASP A 40 2.84 -5.70 -16.28
C ASP A 40 4.12 -5.31 -15.55
N GLY A 41 4.68 -6.23 -14.74
CA GLY A 41 5.91 -5.97 -14.00
C GLY A 41 5.74 -5.09 -12.77
N ILE A 42 4.53 -4.76 -12.37
CA ILE A 42 4.24 -3.89 -11.24
C ILE A 42 3.71 -4.71 -10.07
N ALA A 43 4.20 -4.42 -8.87
CA ALA A 43 3.66 -5.00 -7.65
C ALA A 43 2.39 -4.24 -7.24
N TYR A 44 1.31 -4.98 -6.99
CA TYR A 44 0.04 -4.39 -6.56
C TYR A 44 -0.21 -4.70 -5.10
N TRP A 45 -0.66 -3.69 -4.37
CA TRP A 45 -0.86 -3.76 -2.94
C TRP A 45 -2.27 -3.31 -2.61
N THR A 46 -2.88 -3.99 -1.64
CA THR A 46 -4.17 -3.59 -1.11
C THR A 46 -3.95 -2.83 0.18
N VAL A 47 -4.56 -1.66 0.32
CA VAL A 47 -4.51 -0.90 1.56
C VAL A 47 -5.35 -1.62 2.60
N THR A 48 -4.72 -1.97 3.72
CA THR A 48 -5.41 -2.66 4.83
C THR A 48 -5.84 -1.71 5.93
N SER A 49 -5.10 -0.61 6.13
CA SER A 49 -5.50 0.42 7.09
C SER A 49 -4.89 1.76 6.73
N CYS A 50 -5.53 2.81 7.21
CA CYS A 50 -5.07 4.18 7.03
C CYS A 50 -5.31 4.91 8.34
N GLU A 51 -4.25 5.41 8.97
CA GLU A 51 -4.33 6.10 10.26
C GLU A 51 -3.68 7.46 10.15
N GLU A 52 -4.34 8.48 10.70
CA GLU A 52 -3.73 9.79 10.80
C GLU A 52 -2.66 9.76 11.89
N VAL A 53 -1.48 10.29 11.58
CA VAL A 53 -0.34 10.30 12.49
C VAL A 53 -0.18 11.71 13.04
N ALA A 54 -0.04 11.82 14.34
CA ALA A 54 0.22 13.08 14.99
C ALA A 54 1.60 13.61 14.58
N GLU A 55 1.68 14.87 14.27
CA GLU A 55 2.92 15.53 13.89
C GLU A 55 3.68 16.07 15.10
#